data_b0f812ac1d5bef19d9d880dcd5605ab7
#
_entry.id   b0f812ac1d5bef19d9d880dcd5605ab7
#
_cell.length_a   1.000
_cell.length_b   1.000
_cell.length_c   1.000
_cell.angle_alpha   90.00
_cell.angle_beta   90.00
_cell.angle_gamma   90.00
#
_symmetry.space_group_name_H-M   'P 1'
#
loop_
_entity.id
_entity.type
_entity.pdbx_description
1 polymer ?
#
loop_
_entity_poly.entity_id
_entity_poly.type
_entity_poly.pdbx_seq_one_letter_code
_entity_poly.pdbx_strand_id
1 'polypeptide(L)'
;TQLPFISEDDGKALVEVVKNPESAMFDRRKVVEYLAKEFYGEEEGEKKLQSWEEDAPTCNISDIYNALMHNDLNSWEENFKNVPLNHPAASAWAVFKGMGERVQPNIVGGLNTRLQLFMTYKVRRVISNDDIRLANLGAEKTALFLIISDDNASMQLLSSLLLSFLFKDLKEAFDAVGGEGRIPVNVVADELANTGVWPNFEKTIATARSRKIAVSLILQSLPQLTQLYGEENAETIIGCCNTMLVLGCNDKYTAEY
;
A
#
# COMPACT_ATOMS: atom_id res chain seq x y z
N THR A 1 6.24 -25.96 7.22
CA THR A 1 7.13 -25.84 8.40
C THR A 1 6.23 -25.80 9.62
N GLN A 2 6.23 -26.87 10.43
CA GLN A 2 5.46 -26.96 11.65
C GLN A 2 6.03 -25.94 12.64
N LEU A 3 5.20 -25.04 13.14
CA LEU A 3 5.51 -24.21 14.29
C LEU A 3 5.78 -25.14 15.48
N PRO A 4 6.85 -24.93 16.28
CA PRO A 4 7.09 -25.72 17.47
C PRO A 4 5.91 -25.59 18.43
N PHE A 5 5.60 -26.65 19.14
CA PHE A 5 4.50 -26.73 20.12
C PHE A 5 4.71 -25.61 21.15
N ILE A 6 3.79 -24.66 21.18
CA ILE A 6 3.75 -23.61 22.20
C ILE A 6 3.17 -24.25 23.47
N SER A 7 3.83 -24.11 24.61
CA SER A 7 3.31 -24.60 25.90
C SER A 7 2.05 -23.80 26.29
N GLU A 8 1.22 -24.38 27.17
CA GLU A 8 -0.06 -23.76 27.57
C GLU A 8 0.13 -22.42 28.30
N ASP A 9 1.28 -22.23 28.95
CA ASP A 9 1.64 -20.99 29.66
C ASP A 9 2.14 -19.92 28.70
N ASP A 10 2.88 -20.29 27.65
CA ASP A 10 3.34 -19.40 26.60
C ASP A 10 2.16 -18.92 25.72
N GLY A 11 1.16 -19.80 25.54
CA GLY A 11 -0.10 -19.44 24.87
C GLY A 11 -0.90 -18.39 25.66
N LYS A 12 -0.86 -18.40 26.99
CA LYS A 12 -1.51 -17.38 27.83
C LYS A 12 -0.80 -16.03 27.76
N ALA A 13 0.52 -16.01 27.74
CA ALA A 13 1.32 -14.79 27.57
C ALA A 13 1.05 -14.13 26.20
N LEU A 14 0.94 -14.93 25.14
CA LEU A 14 0.58 -14.47 23.79
C LEU A 14 -0.83 -13.87 23.74
N VAL A 15 -1.79 -14.48 24.44
CA VAL A 15 -3.17 -13.99 24.53
C VAL A 15 -3.26 -12.70 25.32
N GLU A 16 -2.40 -12.49 26.31
CA GLU A 16 -2.37 -11.25 27.09
C GLU A 16 -1.79 -10.08 26.30
N VAL A 17 -0.76 -10.31 25.48
CA VAL A 17 -0.22 -9.32 24.52
C VAL A 17 -1.23 -8.96 23.43
N VAL A 18 -2.03 -9.93 22.97
CA VAL A 18 -3.07 -9.71 21.95
C VAL A 18 -4.32 -9.03 22.54
N LYS A 19 -4.60 -9.16 23.84
CA LYS A 19 -5.78 -8.57 24.49
C LYS A 19 -5.61 -7.13 24.94
N ASN A 20 -4.41 -6.55 24.86
CA ASN A 20 -4.18 -5.15 25.21
C ASN A 20 -3.92 -4.28 23.97
N PRO A 21 -4.98 -3.83 23.27
CA PRO A 21 -4.85 -3.04 22.03
C PRO A 21 -4.32 -1.61 22.25
N GLU A 22 -4.23 -1.15 23.50
CA GLU A 22 -3.70 0.17 23.84
C GLU A 22 -2.17 0.21 23.97
N SER A 23 -1.49 -0.92 24.06
CA SER A 23 -0.04 -0.98 24.02
C SER A 23 0.46 -1.09 22.58
N ALA A 24 0.54 0.03 21.93
CA ALA A 24 1.36 0.29 20.76
C ALA A 24 1.21 -0.67 19.57
N MET A 25 0.93 -0.09 18.42
CA MET A 25 1.36 -0.59 17.11
C MET A 25 1.84 -2.05 17.18
N PHE A 26 0.97 -2.94 16.76
CA PHE A 26 1.28 -4.36 16.61
C PHE A 26 2.35 -4.50 15.51
N ASP A 27 3.58 -4.20 15.86
CA ASP A 27 4.73 -4.44 15.01
C ASP A 27 4.99 -5.94 15.01
N ARG A 28 4.48 -6.59 13.98
CA ARG A 28 4.62 -8.03 13.78
C ARG A 28 6.08 -8.48 13.92
N ARG A 29 7.03 -7.63 13.54
CA ARG A 29 8.47 -7.87 13.63
C ARG A 29 8.91 -7.92 15.11
N LYS A 30 8.46 -7.00 15.94
CA LYS A 30 8.79 -6.99 17.38
C LYS A 30 8.26 -8.18 18.13
N VAL A 31 7.07 -8.66 17.75
CA VAL A 31 6.51 -9.89 18.36
C VAL A 31 7.32 -11.11 17.96
N VAL A 32 7.68 -11.24 16.68
CA VAL A 32 8.53 -12.34 16.19
C VAL A 32 9.93 -12.27 16.80
N GLU A 33 10.50 -11.07 16.92
CA GLU A 33 11.78 -10.83 17.59
C GLU A 33 11.75 -11.20 19.06
N TYR A 34 10.73 -10.78 19.79
CA TYR A 34 10.53 -11.16 21.20
C TYR A 34 10.40 -12.66 21.36
N LEU A 35 9.58 -13.32 20.55
CA LEU A 35 9.39 -14.77 20.58
C LEU A 35 10.67 -15.52 20.23
N ALA A 36 11.44 -15.07 19.23
CA ALA A 36 12.69 -15.70 18.86
C ALA A 36 13.73 -15.63 20.00
N LYS A 37 13.83 -14.48 20.67
CA LYS A 37 14.74 -14.28 21.82
C LYS A 37 14.32 -15.09 23.04
N GLU A 38 13.01 -15.17 23.33
CA GLU A 38 12.48 -15.92 24.47
C GLU A 38 12.67 -17.44 24.30
N PHE A 39 12.44 -17.98 23.10
CA PHE A 39 12.53 -19.43 22.84
C PHE A 39 13.94 -19.94 22.61
N TYR A 40 14.83 -19.14 22.05
CA TYR A 40 16.18 -19.59 21.64
C TYR A 40 17.31 -18.86 22.38
N GLY A 41 17.00 -17.87 23.24
CA GLY A 41 17.98 -16.98 23.85
C GLY A 41 18.43 -15.87 22.90
N GLU A 42 19.12 -14.84 23.43
CA GLU A 42 19.42 -13.62 22.64
C GLU A 42 20.25 -13.92 21.39
N GLU A 43 21.34 -14.67 21.50
CA GLU A 43 22.29 -14.89 20.42
C GLU A 43 21.77 -15.87 19.36
N GLU A 44 21.11 -16.94 19.76
CA GLU A 44 20.51 -17.93 18.86
C GLU A 44 19.18 -17.40 18.28
N GLY A 45 18.42 -16.63 19.06
CA GLY A 45 17.22 -15.94 18.62
C GLY A 45 17.47 -14.94 17.51
N GLU A 46 18.55 -14.16 17.59
CA GLU A 46 18.94 -13.24 16.51
C GLU A 46 19.34 -13.97 15.22
N LYS A 47 20.11 -15.06 15.33
CA LYS A 47 20.47 -15.89 14.17
C LYS A 47 19.25 -16.53 13.52
N LYS A 48 18.29 -16.99 14.33
CA LYS A 48 17.03 -17.57 13.86
C LYS A 48 16.13 -16.50 13.21
N LEU A 49 16.05 -15.31 13.82
CA LEU A 49 15.30 -14.19 13.27
C LEU A 49 15.86 -13.81 11.89
N GLN A 50 17.19 -13.70 11.77
CA GLN A 50 17.86 -13.38 10.51
C GLN A 50 17.60 -14.47 9.45
N SER A 51 17.67 -15.76 9.81
CA SER A 51 17.33 -16.84 8.89
C SER A 51 15.85 -16.84 8.49
N TRP A 52 14.93 -16.46 9.38
CA TRP A 52 13.51 -16.35 9.08
C TRP A 52 13.20 -15.12 8.22
N GLU A 53 13.96 -14.03 8.37
CA GLU A 53 13.84 -12.85 7.50
C GLU A 53 14.37 -13.13 6.08
N GLU A 54 15.43 -13.93 5.96
CA GLU A 54 15.98 -14.38 4.68
C GLU A 54 15.09 -15.43 3.99
N ASP A 55 14.46 -16.34 4.78
CA ASP A 55 13.59 -17.41 4.28
C ASP A 55 12.10 -17.04 4.25
N ALA A 56 11.69 -15.91 4.85
CA ALA A 56 10.31 -15.47 4.77
C ALA A 56 9.99 -15.16 3.31
N PRO A 57 9.14 -15.96 2.64
CA PRO A 57 8.75 -15.64 1.28
C PRO A 57 8.07 -14.28 1.33
N THR A 58 8.71 -13.28 0.78
CA THR A 58 8.08 -11.98 0.53
C THR A 58 6.97 -12.22 -0.47
N CYS A 59 5.79 -12.59 0.03
CA CYS A 59 4.61 -12.77 -0.80
C CYS A 59 4.24 -11.42 -1.39
N ASN A 60 4.54 -11.23 -2.64
CA ASN A 60 4.21 -10.05 -3.39
C ASN A 60 3.08 -10.34 -4.39
N ILE A 61 2.57 -9.31 -5.04
CA ILE A 61 1.46 -9.44 -5.98
C ILE A 61 1.81 -10.34 -7.19
N SER A 62 3.10 -10.45 -7.54
CA SER A 62 3.56 -11.36 -8.61
C SER A 62 3.44 -12.83 -8.20
N ASP A 63 3.60 -13.14 -6.91
CA ASP A 63 3.43 -14.50 -6.39
C ASP A 63 1.96 -14.89 -6.42
N ILE A 64 1.06 -13.95 -6.10
CA ILE A 64 -0.38 -14.15 -6.24
C ILE A 64 -0.74 -14.45 -7.69
N TYR A 65 -0.19 -13.68 -8.64
CA TYR A 65 -0.43 -13.93 -10.06
C TYR A 65 0.09 -15.30 -10.50
N ASN A 66 1.32 -15.65 -10.13
CA ASN A 66 1.91 -16.95 -10.45
C ASN A 66 1.06 -18.10 -9.88
N ALA A 67 0.61 -17.94 -8.65
CA ALA A 67 -0.29 -18.90 -8.02
C ALA A 67 -1.61 -19.06 -8.78
N LEU A 68 -2.20 -17.95 -9.26
CA LEU A 68 -3.42 -17.95 -10.06
C LEU A 68 -3.23 -18.59 -11.45
N MET A 69 -2.05 -18.45 -12.05
CA MET A 69 -1.75 -18.96 -13.39
C MET A 69 -1.33 -20.43 -13.42
N HIS A 70 -0.66 -20.89 -12.37
CA HIS A 70 -0.05 -22.22 -12.34
C HIS A 70 -0.86 -23.26 -11.55
N ASN A 71 -1.82 -22.84 -10.75
CA ASN A 71 -2.69 -23.74 -10.00
C ASN A 71 -4.09 -23.78 -10.63
N ASP A 72 -4.62 -24.99 -10.76
CA ASP A 72 -6.03 -25.19 -11.09
C ASP A 72 -6.92 -24.95 -9.85
N LEU A 73 -8.22 -24.87 -10.05
CA LEU A 73 -9.17 -24.66 -8.96
C LEU A 73 -9.18 -25.80 -7.94
N ASN A 74 -8.78 -27.03 -8.33
CA ASN A 74 -8.72 -28.16 -7.42
C ASN A 74 -7.53 -28.05 -6.47
N SER A 75 -6.37 -27.61 -6.98
CA SER A 75 -5.19 -27.32 -6.15
C SER A 75 -5.49 -26.22 -5.12
N TRP A 76 -6.24 -25.20 -5.50
CA TRP A 76 -6.70 -24.16 -4.57
C TRP A 76 -7.63 -24.72 -3.49
N GLU A 77 -8.56 -25.59 -3.87
CA GLU A 77 -9.46 -26.23 -2.91
C GLU A 77 -8.71 -27.03 -1.85
N GLU A 78 -7.65 -27.73 -2.27
CA GLU A 78 -6.81 -28.51 -1.35
C GLU A 78 -6.04 -27.60 -0.38
N ASN A 79 -5.50 -26.49 -0.86
CA ASN A 79 -4.83 -25.50 -0.03
C ASN A 79 -5.79 -24.87 1.00
N PHE A 80 -7.04 -24.58 0.61
CA PHE A 80 -8.02 -23.96 1.52
C PHE A 80 -8.65 -24.95 2.53
N LYS A 81 -8.54 -26.27 2.35
CA LYS A 81 -9.03 -27.25 3.33
C LYS A 81 -8.38 -27.12 4.71
N ASN A 82 -7.13 -26.66 4.74
CA ASN A 82 -6.36 -26.52 5.98
C ASN A 82 -6.47 -25.11 6.60
N VAL A 83 -7.21 -24.21 5.98
CA VAL A 83 -7.40 -22.84 6.51
C VAL A 83 -8.50 -22.86 7.57
N PRO A 84 -8.24 -22.35 8.80
CA PRO A 84 -9.25 -22.29 9.86
C PRO A 84 -10.51 -21.53 9.41
N LEU A 85 -11.70 -22.02 9.80
CA LEU A 85 -12.98 -21.44 9.40
C LEU A 85 -13.18 -19.98 9.81
N ASN A 86 -12.53 -19.56 10.89
CA ASN A 86 -12.55 -18.16 11.35
C ASN A 86 -11.56 -17.24 10.60
N HIS A 87 -10.74 -17.79 9.70
CA HIS A 87 -9.81 -17.00 8.91
C HIS A 87 -10.54 -16.27 7.79
N PRO A 88 -10.28 -14.97 7.55
CA PRO A 88 -10.95 -14.20 6.49
C PRO A 88 -10.87 -14.83 5.10
N ALA A 89 -9.75 -15.47 4.78
CA ALA A 89 -9.55 -16.17 3.51
C ALA A 89 -10.51 -17.36 3.32
N ALA A 90 -10.85 -18.09 4.40
CA ALA A 90 -11.82 -19.20 4.32
C ALA A 90 -13.21 -18.70 3.94
N SER A 91 -13.65 -17.57 4.51
CA SER A 91 -14.92 -16.94 4.17
C SER A 91 -14.95 -16.46 2.71
N ALA A 92 -13.89 -15.81 2.25
CA ALA A 92 -13.76 -15.34 0.87
C ALA A 92 -13.76 -16.52 -0.11
N TRP A 93 -13.06 -17.60 0.21
CA TRP A 93 -13.05 -18.82 -0.58
C TRP A 93 -14.42 -19.47 -0.66
N ALA A 94 -15.15 -19.57 0.45
CA ALA A 94 -16.51 -20.12 0.48
C ALA A 94 -17.47 -19.33 -0.43
N VAL A 95 -17.38 -18.00 -0.44
CA VAL A 95 -18.16 -17.14 -1.35
C VAL A 95 -17.79 -17.45 -2.81
N PHE A 96 -16.51 -17.50 -3.14
CA PHE A 96 -16.05 -17.81 -4.50
C PHE A 96 -16.51 -19.21 -4.95
N LYS A 97 -16.39 -20.23 -4.10
CA LYS A 97 -16.85 -21.60 -4.39
C LYS A 97 -18.36 -21.70 -4.56
N GLY A 98 -19.12 -20.87 -3.85
CA GLY A 98 -20.58 -20.78 -3.99
C GLY A 98 -21.05 -20.20 -5.33
N MET A 99 -20.15 -19.58 -6.09
CA MET A 99 -20.44 -19.09 -7.44
C MET A 99 -20.49 -20.27 -8.42
N GLY A 100 -21.39 -20.20 -9.39
CA GLY A 100 -21.52 -21.27 -10.40
C GLY A 100 -20.23 -21.47 -11.21
N GLU A 101 -20.00 -22.70 -11.64
CA GLU A 101 -18.79 -23.13 -12.38
C GLU A 101 -18.47 -22.28 -13.64
N ARG A 102 -19.46 -21.62 -14.22
CA ARG A 102 -19.27 -20.72 -15.37
C ARG A 102 -18.77 -19.33 -14.95
N VAL A 103 -19.01 -18.94 -13.71
CA VAL A 103 -18.64 -17.61 -13.19
C VAL A 103 -17.20 -17.59 -12.68
N GLN A 104 -16.77 -18.64 -12.02
CA GLN A 104 -15.43 -18.75 -11.44
C GLN A 104 -14.30 -18.48 -12.45
N PRO A 105 -14.27 -19.11 -13.65
CA PRO A 105 -13.23 -18.82 -14.64
C PRO A 105 -13.22 -17.38 -15.14
N ASN A 106 -14.39 -16.75 -15.23
CA ASN A 106 -14.50 -15.35 -15.67
C ASN A 106 -13.88 -14.40 -14.62
N ILE A 107 -14.10 -14.67 -13.33
CA ILE A 107 -13.49 -13.90 -12.24
C ILE A 107 -11.97 -14.06 -12.27
N VAL A 108 -11.47 -15.30 -12.37
CA VAL A 108 -10.03 -15.57 -12.44
C VAL A 108 -9.42 -14.92 -13.68
N GLY A 109 -10.07 -15.02 -14.84
CA GLY A 109 -9.63 -14.37 -16.09
C GLY A 109 -9.57 -12.85 -15.96
N GLY A 110 -10.57 -12.23 -15.37
CA GLY A 110 -10.61 -10.79 -15.10
C GLY A 110 -9.51 -10.34 -14.13
N LEU A 111 -9.24 -11.13 -13.10
CA LEU A 111 -8.16 -10.87 -12.15
C LEU A 111 -6.79 -11.00 -12.83
N ASN A 112 -6.58 -12.05 -13.60
CA ASN A 112 -5.35 -12.27 -14.36
C ASN A 112 -5.03 -11.10 -15.30
N THR A 113 -6.03 -10.61 -16.03
CA THR A 113 -5.85 -9.45 -16.92
C THR A 113 -5.39 -8.21 -16.16
N ARG A 114 -5.95 -7.97 -14.99
CA ARG A 114 -5.57 -6.80 -14.15
C ARG A 114 -4.19 -6.96 -13.53
N LEU A 115 -3.81 -8.18 -13.14
CA LEU A 115 -2.53 -8.45 -12.51
C LEU A 115 -1.38 -8.60 -13.51
N GLN A 116 -1.66 -8.79 -14.80
CA GLN A 116 -0.64 -8.97 -15.84
C GLN A 116 0.39 -7.84 -15.87
N LEU A 117 -0.01 -6.62 -15.51
CA LEU A 117 0.88 -5.48 -15.40
C LEU A 117 2.05 -5.74 -14.45
N PHE A 118 1.77 -6.36 -13.31
CA PHE A 118 2.77 -6.66 -12.28
C PHE A 118 3.75 -7.77 -12.67
N MET A 119 3.55 -8.38 -13.85
CA MET A 119 4.40 -9.46 -14.35
C MET A 119 5.56 -8.98 -15.20
N THR A 120 5.57 -7.72 -15.62
CA THR A 120 6.73 -7.19 -16.35
C THR A 120 7.97 -7.21 -15.47
N TYR A 121 9.13 -7.59 -16.02
CA TYR A 121 10.38 -7.70 -15.26
C TYR A 121 10.71 -6.42 -14.46
N LYS A 122 10.51 -5.26 -15.07
CA LYS A 122 10.77 -3.95 -14.44
C LYS A 122 9.88 -3.72 -13.22
N VAL A 123 8.58 -4.00 -13.35
CA VAL A 123 7.61 -3.83 -12.26
C VAL A 123 7.89 -4.81 -11.13
N ARG A 124 8.10 -6.10 -11.46
CA ARG A 124 8.45 -7.12 -10.45
C ARG A 124 9.65 -6.70 -9.62
N ARG A 125 10.70 -6.17 -10.26
CA ARG A 125 11.90 -5.72 -9.56
C ARG A 125 11.61 -4.56 -8.60
N VAL A 126 10.73 -3.62 -8.99
CA VAL A 126 10.37 -2.47 -8.14
C VAL A 126 9.54 -2.91 -6.92
N ILE A 127 8.63 -3.87 -7.09
CA ILE A 127 7.71 -4.29 -6.02
C ILE A 127 8.25 -5.45 -5.16
N SER A 128 9.44 -5.98 -5.46
CA SER A 128 10.00 -7.11 -4.71
C SER A 128 10.65 -6.71 -3.39
N ASN A 129 11.04 -5.45 -3.23
CA ASN A 129 11.70 -4.95 -2.02
C ASN A 129 11.05 -3.63 -1.57
N ASP A 130 11.12 -3.35 -0.27
CA ASP A 130 10.78 -2.05 0.30
C ASP A 130 12.05 -1.26 0.62
N ASP A 131 12.64 -0.66 -0.41
CA ASP A 131 13.85 0.14 -0.27
C ASP A 131 13.54 1.60 0.12
N ILE A 132 12.30 2.06 -0.09
CA ILE A 132 11.93 3.48 0.08
C ILE A 132 11.57 3.80 1.54
N ARG A 133 10.98 2.85 2.27
CA ARG A 133 10.51 3.02 3.66
C ARG A 133 9.64 4.27 3.82
N LEU A 134 8.51 4.31 3.12
CA LEU A 134 7.58 5.45 3.11
C LEU A 134 7.19 5.93 4.51
N ALA A 135 7.07 5.02 5.48
CA ALA A 135 6.74 5.33 6.86
C ALA A 135 7.78 6.25 7.55
N ASN A 136 9.04 6.27 7.08
CA ASN A 136 10.09 7.12 7.63
C ASN A 136 10.06 8.57 7.08
N LEU A 137 9.34 8.80 5.99
CA LEU A 137 9.18 10.14 5.45
C LEU A 137 8.46 11.04 6.48
N GLY A 138 8.99 12.22 6.70
CA GLY A 138 8.50 13.13 7.75
C GLY A 138 8.95 12.78 9.19
N ALA A 139 9.72 11.72 9.42
CA ALA A 139 10.46 11.48 10.65
C ALA A 139 11.87 12.09 10.57
N GLU A 140 12.49 11.99 9.39
CA GLU A 140 13.83 12.48 9.11
C GLU A 140 13.80 13.44 7.92
N LYS A 141 14.83 14.31 7.82
CA LYS A 141 15.00 15.19 6.66
C LYS A 141 15.40 14.36 5.45
N THR A 142 14.44 14.02 4.62
CA THR A 142 14.60 13.16 3.45
C THR A 142 14.02 13.83 2.21
N ALA A 143 14.61 13.62 1.05
CA ALA A 143 14.05 13.99 -0.24
C ALA A 143 13.85 12.73 -1.09
N LEU A 144 12.61 12.48 -1.49
CA LEU A 144 12.24 11.41 -2.40
C LEU A 144 11.96 11.99 -3.79
N PHE A 145 12.70 11.54 -4.80
CA PHE A 145 12.48 11.91 -6.19
C PHE A 145 11.85 10.74 -6.93
N LEU A 146 10.61 10.94 -7.40
CA LEU A 146 9.89 9.96 -8.21
C LEU A 146 9.93 10.40 -9.68
N ILE A 147 10.72 9.68 -10.49
CA ILE A 147 10.83 9.94 -11.92
C ILE A 147 9.91 8.97 -12.67
N ILE A 148 8.92 9.51 -13.38
CA ILE A 148 7.88 8.75 -14.07
C ILE A 148 8.08 8.92 -15.57
N SER A 149 7.95 7.83 -16.33
CA SER A 149 8.00 7.89 -17.81
C SER A 149 6.66 8.32 -18.37
N ASP A 150 6.66 9.30 -19.24
CA ASP A 150 5.46 9.83 -19.88
C ASP A 150 4.78 8.82 -20.84
N ASP A 151 5.58 7.93 -21.43
CA ASP A 151 5.13 7.01 -22.48
C ASP A 151 4.55 5.68 -21.94
N ASN A 152 4.53 5.46 -20.61
CA ASN A 152 4.20 4.15 -20.07
C ASN A 152 3.04 4.20 -19.07
N ALA A 153 1.83 3.92 -19.54
CA ALA A 153 0.63 3.84 -18.72
C ALA A 153 0.75 2.89 -17.52
N SER A 154 1.62 1.86 -17.63
CA SER A 154 1.90 0.94 -16.53
C SER A 154 2.60 1.64 -15.37
N MET A 155 3.47 2.61 -15.66
CA MET A 155 4.17 3.38 -14.63
C MET A 155 3.23 4.36 -13.93
N GLN A 156 2.23 4.89 -14.63
CA GLN A 156 1.21 5.76 -14.02
C GLN A 156 0.41 5.03 -12.93
N LEU A 157 0.08 3.75 -13.14
CA LEU A 157 -0.59 2.96 -12.10
C LEU A 157 0.32 2.75 -10.88
N LEU A 158 1.60 2.44 -11.08
CA LEU A 158 2.54 2.27 -9.98
C LEU A 158 2.77 3.56 -9.21
N SER A 159 2.92 4.70 -9.90
CA SER A 159 3.06 6.00 -9.24
C SER A 159 1.80 6.39 -8.48
N SER A 160 0.63 6.15 -9.04
CA SER A 160 -0.66 6.36 -8.38
C SER A 160 -0.78 5.54 -7.08
N LEU A 161 -0.40 4.26 -7.12
CA LEU A 161 -0.38 3.39 -5.94
C LEU A 161 0.65 3.86 -4.92
N LEU A 162 1.88 4.16 -5.35
CA LEU A 162 2.94 4.66 -4.45
C LEU A 162 2.50 5.92 -3.72
N LEU A 163 1.95 6.90 -4.43
CA LEU A 163 1.48 8.15 -3.85
C LEU A 163 0.28 7.93 -2.92
N SER A 164 -0.61 7.00 -3.26
CA SER A 164 -1.71 6.60 -2.39
C SER A 164 -1.22 6.02 -1.06
N PHE A 165 -0.24 5.13 -1.10
CA PHE A 165 0.42 4.59 0.10
C PHE A 165 1.20 5.67 0.85
N LEU A 166 1.92 6.53 0.14
CA LEU A 166 2.64 7.64 0.75
C LEU A 166 1.72 8.52 1.62
N PHE A 167 0.61 8.98 1.06
CA PHE A 167 -0.34 9.80 1.81
C PHE A 167 -0.99 9.06 2.98
N LYS A 168 -1.27 7.77 2.80
CA LYS A 168 -1.80 6.92 3.87
C LYS A 168 -0.80 6.81 5.00
N ASP A 169 0.43 6.40 4.71
CA ASP A 169 1.48 6.17 5.71
C ASP A 169 1.87 7.45 6.43
N LEU A 170 1.96 8.59 5.72
CA LEU A 170 2.21 9.89 6.33
C LEU A 170 1.11 10.30 7.31
N LYS A 171 -0.17 10.05 6.97
CA LYS A 171 -1.30 10.35 7.87
C LYS A 171 -1.29 9.44 9.08
N GLU A 172 -1.15 8.14 8.89
CA GLU A 172 -1.11 7.14 9.97
C GLU A 172 0.06 7.41 10.92
N ALA A 173 1.25 7.69 10.37
CA ALA A 173 2.42 8.01 11.16
C ALA A 173 2.28 9.34 11.94
N PHE A 174 1.58 10.33 11.38
CA PHE A 174 1.27 11.58 12.08
C PHE A 174 0.27 11.34 13.21
N ASP A 175 -0.82 10.64 12.91
CA ASP A 175 -1.92 10.41 13.85
C ASP A 175 -1.45 9.53 15.03
N ALA A 176 -0.55 8.55 14.79
CA ALA A 176 0.02 7.68 15.82
C ALA A 176 0.78 8.42 16.94
N VAL A 177 1.42 9.55 16.62
CA VAL A 177 2.21 10.35 17.58
C VAL A 177 1.59 11.72 17.89
N GLY A 178 0.35 11.96 17.43
CA GLY A 178 -0.31 13.27 17.60
C GLY A 178 0.44 14.43 16.94
N GLY A 179 1.29 14.13 15.94
CA GLY A 179 2.12 15.11 15.23
C GLY A 179 3.39 15.54 15.97
N GLU A 180 3.68 14.98 17.15
CA GLU A 180 4.91 15.26 17.88
C GLU A 180 6.14 14.73 17.14
N GLY A 181 7.21 15.53 17.07
CA GLY A 181 8.44 15.17 16.39
C GLY A 181 8.35 15.03 14.85
N ARG A 182 7.16 15.18 14.25
CA ARG A 182 7.00 15.05 12.79
C ARG A 182 7.42 16.31 12.05
N ILE A 183 8.24 16.13 11.02
CA ILE A 183 8.71 17.18 10.11
C ILE A 183 7.63 17.43 9.06
N PRO A 184 7.35 18.70 8.67
CA PRO A 184 6.44 18.98 7.54
C PRO A 184 6.94 18.33 6.25
N VAL A 185 6.02 17.73 5.51
CA VAL A 185 6.31 17.07 4.23
C VAL A 185 5.71 17.90 3.10
N ASN A 186 6.52 18.25 2.11
CA ASN A 186 6.07 18.90 0.88
C ASN A 186 6.05 17.89 -0.25
N VAL A 187 4.88 17.69 -0.85
CA VAL A 187 4.70 16.88 -2.07
C VAL A 187 4.58 17.84 -3.24
N VAL A 188 5.53 17.76 -4.17
CA VAL A 188 5.51 18.58 -5.39
C VAL A 188 5.23 17.66 -6.57
N ALA A 189 4.08 17.83 -7.21
CA ALA A 189 3.69 17.13 -8.42
C ALA A 189 3.97 18.04 -9.63
N ASP A 190 5.16 17.87 -10.19
CA ASP A 190 5.55 18.50 -11.45
C ASP A 190 4.88 17.73 -12.59
N GLU A 191 3.95 18.38 -13.30
CA GLU A 191 3.06 17.76 -14.28
C GLU A 191 2.19 16.63 -13.67
N LEU A 192 1.23 17.03 -12.80
CA LEU A 192 0.29 16.11 -12.15
C LEU A 192 -0.40 15.17 -13.16
N ALA A 193 -0.68 15.64 -14.38
CA ALA A 193 -1.35 14.84 -15.40
C ALA A 193 -0.61 13.54 -15.73
N ASN A 194 0.72 13.52 -15.63
CA ASN A 194 1.56 12.37 -15.96
C ASN A 194 1.71 11.38 -14.79
N THR A 195 1.31 11.76 -13.59
CA THR A 195 1.45 10.88 -12.41
C THR A 195 0.34 9.84 -12.29
N GLY A 196 -0.69 9.94 -13.10
CA GLY A 196 -1.92 9.15 -12.98
C GLY A 196 -2.89 9.71 -11.93
N VAL A 197 -4.07 9.11 -11.84
CA VAL A 197 -5.09 9.49 -10.86
C VAL A 197 -4.69 9.01 -9.47
N TRP A 198 -4.62 9.92 -8.49
CA TRP A 198 -4.39 9.56 -7.09
C TRP A 198 -5.73 9.22 -6.44
N PRO A 199 -5.96 7.98 -6.01
CA PRO A 199 -7.24 7.57 -5.45
C PRO A 199 -7.66 8.40 -4.24
N ASN A 200 -8.88 8.90 -4.24
CA ASN A 200 -9.47 9.75 -3.17
C ASN A 200 -8.63 11.00 -2.86
N PHE A 201 -7.95 11.56 -3.86
CA PHE A 201 -7.06 12.70 -3.65
C PHE A 201 -7.80 13.95 -3.15
N GLU A 202 -9.04 14.19 -3.61
CA GLU A 202 -9.90 15.26 -3.12
C GLU A 202 -10.12 15.22 -1.59
N LYS A 203 -10.27 14.02 -1.03
CA LYS A 203 -10.37 13.82 0.43
C LYS A 203 -9.02 13.92 1.11
N THR A 204 -7.98 13.49 0.41
CA THR A 204 -6.61 13.50 0.92
C THR A 204 -6.10 14.92 1.09
N ILE A 205 -6.24 15.77 0.06
CA ILE A 205 -5.77 17.16 0.09
C ILE A 205 -6.53 17.98 1.14
N ALA A 206 -7.83 17.76 1.30
CA ALA A 206 -8.65 18.44 2.30
C ALA A 206 -8.17 18.22 3.74
N THR A 207 -7.54 17.08 4.03
CA THR A 207 -7.04 16.72 5.36
C THR A 207 -5.52 16.81 5.52
N ALA A 208 -4.78 17.06 4.45
CA ALA A 208 -3.32 17.05 4.41
C ALA A 208 -2.71 18.14 5.33
N ARG A 209 -3.27 19.35 5.30
CA ARG A 209 -2.77 20.50 6.08
C ARG A 209 -2.72 20.22 7.58
N SER A 210 -3.75 19.60 8.15
CA SER A 210 -3.80 19.29 9.58
C SER A 210 -2.73 18.31 10.02
N ARG A 211 -2.14 17.57 9.07
CA ARG A 211 -1.08 16.58 9.28
C ARG A 211 0.29 17.03 8.80
N LYS A 212 0.49 18.35 8.69
CA LYS A 212 1.74 18.97 8.22
C LYS A 212 2.17 18.51 6.81
N ILE A 213 1.21 18.14 5.95
CA ILE A 213 1.48 17.79 4.58
C ILE A 213 1.04 18.97 3.70
N ALA A 214 1.98 19.56 2.98
CA ALA A 214 1.72 20.55 1.94
C ALA A 214 1.82 19.90 0.56
N VAL A 215 0.96 20.32 -0.37
CA VAL A 215 0.93 19.81 -1.73
C VAL A 215 1.01 20.97 -2.71
N SER A 216 1.93 20.87 -3.64
CA SER A 216 2.08 21.80 -4.77
C SER A 216 1.78 21.04 -6.05
N LEU A 217 0.72 21.48 -6.76
CA LEU A 217 0.29 20.87 -8.00
C LEU A 217 0.68 21.77 -9.15
N ILE A 218 1.38 21.24 -10.14
CA ILE A 218 1.76 21.94 -11.36
C ILE A 218 1.02 21.29 -12.51
N LEU A 219 0.34 22.11 -13.31
CA LEU A 219 -0.52 21.71 -14.41
C LEU A 219 -0.26 22.65 -15.60
N GLN A 220 -0.41 22.16 -16.80
CA GLN A 220 -0.38 22.99 -18.00
C GLN A 220 -1.70 23.75 -18.19
N SER A 221 -2.82 23.16 -17.72
CA SER A 221 -4.14 23.77 -17.80
C SER A 221 -5.11 23.13 -16.79
N LEU A 222 -6.15 23.86 -16.38
CA LEU A 222 -7.20 23.34 -15.50
C LEU A 222 -8.01 22.19 -16.11
N PRO A 223 -8.31 22.16 -17.43
CA PRO A 223 -8.96 21.02 -18.06
C PRO A 223 -8.25 19.67 -17.85
N GLN A 224 -6.93 19.65 -17.69
CA GLN A 224 -6.23 18.41 -17.35
C GLN A 224 -6.68 17.84 -15.98
N LEU A 225 -6.90 18.70 -14.98
CA LEU A 225 -7.38 18.28 -13.68
C LEU A 225 -8.82 17.74 -13.76
N THR A 226 -9.68 18.45 -14.51
CA THR A 226 -11.06 18.03 -14.75
C THR A 226 -11.14 16.69 -15.49
N GLN A 227 -10.26 16.47 -16.45
CA GLN A 227 -10.17 15.19 -17.17
C GLN A 227 -9.77 14.02 -16.26
N LEU A 228 -8.87 14.25 -15.31
CA LEU A 228 -8.38 13.21 -14.39
C LEU A 228 -9.38 12.87 -13.28
N TYR A 229 -10.01 13.89 -12.69
CA TYR A 229 -10.79 13.73 -11.46
C TYR A 229 -12.29 13.97 -11.64
N GLY A 230 -12.74 14.46 -12.80
CA GLY A 230 -14.09 14.97 -13.01
C GLY A 230 -14.27 16.40 -12.47
N GLU A 231 -15.32 17.09 -12.89
CA GLU A 231 -15.55 18.50 -12.52
C GLU A 231 -15.65 18.73 -11.03
N GLU A 232 -16.50 17.97 -10.34
CA GLU A 232 -16.77 18.10 -8.90
C GLU A 232 -15.52 17.91 -8.03
N ASN A 233 -14.75 16.86 -8.32
CA ASN A 233 -13.52 16.60 -7.57
C ASN A 233 -12.41 17.60 -7.92
N ALA A 234 -12.32 18.05 -9.19
CA ALA A 234 -11.36 19.06 -9.60
C ALA A 234 -11.63 20.39 -8.89
N GLU A 235 -12.88 20.84 -8.81
CA GLU A 235 -13.27 22.02 -8.04
C GLU A 235 -12.92 21.88 -6.56
N THR A 236 -13.15 20.71 -5.97
CA THR A 236 -12.77 20.42 -4.57
C THR A 236 -11.26 20.52 -4.38
N ILE A 237 -10.47 19.95 -5.29
CA ILE A 237 -9.01 20.02 -5.23
C ILE A 237 -8.53 21.47 -5.33
N ILE A 238 -9.04 22.24 -6.30
CA ILE A 238 -8.69 23.66 -6.47
C ILE A 238 -9.08 24.47 -5.23
N GLY A 239 -10.28 24.23 -4.70
CA GLY A 239 -10.78 24.89 -3.48
C GLY A 239 -9.92 24.61 -2.22
N CYS A 240 -9.19 23.51 -2.20
CA CYS A 240 -8.23 23.19 -1.14
C CYS A 240 -6.87 23.90 -1.33
N CYS A 241 -6.58 24.48 -2.50
CA CYS A 241 -5.35 25.20 -2.78
C CYS A 241 -5.46 26.65 -2.26
N ASN A 242 -4.64 27.03 -1.29
CA ASN A 242 -4.65 28.38 -0.73
C ASN A 242 -4.10 29.44 -1.68
N THR A 243 -3.31 29.04 -2.67
CA THR A 243 -2.66 29.94 -3.63
C THR A 243 -2.72 29.31 -5.00
N MET A 244 -3.13 30.08 -5.98
CA MET A 244 -3.05 29.73 -7.39
C MET A 244 -2.12 30.74 -8.08
N LEU A 245 -1.16 30.24 -8.84
CA LEU A 245 -0.25 31.01 -9.64
C LEU A 245 -0.46 30.66 -11.10
N VAL A 246 -0.87 31.63 -11.92
CA VAL A 246 -1.02 31.49 -13.38
C VAL A 246 0.11 32.23 -14.06
N LEU A 247 1.01 31.50 -14.73
CA LEU A 247 2.14 32.07 -15.46
C LEU A 247 1.79 32.40 -16.90
N GLY A 248 0.72 31.81 -17.42
CA GLY A 248 0.17 32.01 -18.77
C GLY A 248 -0.72 30.82 -19.12
N CYS A 249 -1.75 31.06 -19.90
CA CYS A 249 -2.64 30.00 -20.39
C CYS A 249 -3.07 30.32 -21.82
N ASN A 250 -3.25 29.26 -22.61
CA ASN A 250 -3.76 29.35 -23.98
C ASN A 250 -5.17 28.75 -24.12
N ASP A 251 -5.71 28.19 -22.99
CA ASP A 251 -7.05 27.67 -22.99
C ASP A 251 -8.04 28.62 -22.32
N LYS A 252 -9.25 28.65 -22.86
CA LYS A 252 -10.29 29.56 -22.43
C LYS A 252 -10.74 29.33 -21.01
N TYR A 253 -10.83 28.06 -20.58
CA TYR A 253 -11.33 27.69 -19.26
C TYR A 253 -10.39 28.18 -18.15
N THR A 254 -9.08 27.98 -18.30
CA THR A 254 -8.09 28.48 -17.35
C THR A 254 -8.02 30.02 -17.34
N ALA A 255 -8.28 30.66 -18.51
CA ALA A 255 -8.26 32.13 -18.63
C ALA A 255 -9.46 32.80 -17.98
N GLU A 256 -10.61 32.14 -17.92
CA GLU A 256 -11.85 32.66 -17.34
C GLU A 256 -12.00 32.32 -15.84
N TYR A 257 -11.18 31.44 -15.32
CA TYR A 257 -11.17 31.03 -13.90
C TYR A 257 -10.50 32.09 -13.04
#